data_7b5a27e0997606be72eea0f19c32ef0f
#
_entry.id   7b5a27e0997606be72eea0f19c32ef0f
#
_cell.length_a   1.000
_cell.length_b   1.000
_cell.length_c   1.000
_cell.angle_alpha   90.00
_cell.angle_beta   90.00
_cell.angle_gamma   90.00
#
_symmetry.space_group_name_H-M   'P 1'
#
loop_
_entity.id
_entity.type
_entity.pdbx_description
1 polymer ?
#
loop_
_entity_poly.entity_id
_entity_poly.type
_entity_poly.pdbx_seq_one_letter_code
_entity_poly.pdbx_strand_id
1 'polypeptide(L)'
;MANIDIKREQSYKERLKKEVLRRTQSLSCRIFLFGSRASGQFRRSSDFDLGISKISKEDFFRVKNLLDGIEDELNIPHSVDIINFDSAEDEFVHQVTLQGVEVWKQR
;
A
#
# COMPACT_ATOMS: atom_id res chain seq x y z
N MET A 1 -9.29 -0.43 -27.42
CA MET A 1 -9.38 -0.67 -25.98
C MET A 1 -7.99 -0.80 -25.38
N ALA A 2 -7.71 -0.06 -24.36
CA ALA A 2 -6.40 -0.16 -23.71
C ALA A 2 -6.34 -1.45 -22.89
N ASN A 3 -5.34 -2.26 -23.14
CA ASN A 3 -5.12 -3.49 -22.39
C ASN A 3 -4.17 -3.21 -21.23
N ILE A 4 -4.50 -3.78 -20.06
CA ILE A 4 -3.62 -3.75 -18.92
C ILE A 4 -2.58 -4.86 -19.12
N ASP A 5 -1.29 -4.50 -19.03
CA ASP A 5 -0.22 -5.49 -19.01
C ASP A 5 -0.13 -6.07 -17.60
N ILE A 6 -0.79 -7.19 -17.41
CA ILE A 6 -0.89 -7.85 -16.09
C ILE A 6 0.49 -8.18 -15.52
N LYS A 7 1.41 -8.67 -16.35
CA LYS A 7 2.77 -9.02 -15.89
C LYS A 7 3.53 -7.78 -15.41
N ARG A 8 3.39 -6.67 -16.12
CA ARG A 8 4.05 -5.41 -15.74
C ARG A 8 3.48 -4.89 -14.42
N GLU A 9 2.14 -4.88 -14.29
CA GLU A 9 1.48 -4.42 -13.07
C GLU A 9 1.82 -5.31 -11.89
N GLN A 10 1.91 -6.61 -12.10
CA GLN A 10 2.33 -7.55 -11.07
C GLN A 10 3.79 -7.29 -10.65
N SER A 11 4.67 -6.98 -11.60
CA SER A 11 6.06 -6.63 -11.32
C SER A 11 6.15 -5.37 -10.47
N TYR A 12 5.35 -4.34 -10.76
CA TYR A 12 5.31 -3.13 -9.95
C TYR A 12 4.91 -3.45 -8.50
N LYS A 13 3.87 -4.26 -8.33
CA LYS A 13 3.39 -4.63 -7.01
C LYS A 13 4.47 -5.40 -6.23
N GLU A 14 5.11 -6.37 -6.85
CA GLU A 14 6.14 -7.18 -6.19
C GLU A 14 7.35 -6.35 -5.79
N ARG A 15 7.80 -5.46 -6.66
CA ARG A 15 8.93 -4.57 -6.35
C ARG A 15 8.59 -3.59 -5.24
N LEU A 16 7.36 -3.03 -5.28
CA LEU A 16 6.89 -2.12 -4.25
C LEU A 16 6.82 -2.84 -2.90
N LYS A 17 6.21 -4.02 -2.86
CA LYS A 17 6.08 -4.82 -1.65
C LYS A 17 7.44 -5.11 -1.03
N LYS A 18 8.38 -5.59 -1.83
CA LYS A 18 9.72 -5.93 -1.38
C LYS A 18 10.41 -4.72 -0.74
N GLU A 19 10.33 -3.57 -1.39
CA GLU A 19 10.99 -2.36 -0.92
C GLU A 19 10.32 -1.78 0.33
N VAL A 20 8.99 -1.82 0.39
CA VAL A 20 8.23 -1.39 1.57
C VAL A 20 8.64 -2.24 2.79
N LEU A 21 8.69 -3.55 2.62
CA LEU A 21 9.06 -4.46 3.71
C LEU A 21 10.50 -4.21 4.16
N ARG A 22 11.41 -4.00 3.22
CA ARG A 22 12.81 -3.72 3.53
C ARG A 22 12.96 -2.43 4.33
N ARG A 23 12.31 -1.36 3.90
CA ARG A 23 12.44 -0.04 4.53
C ARG A 23 11.77 0.03 5.90
N THR A 24 10.77 -0.81 6.16
CA THR A 24 10.03 -0.80 7.42
C THR A 24 10.39 -1.96 8.35
N GLN A 25 11.45 -2.70 8.05
CA GLN A 25 11.77 -3.93 8.79
C GLN A 25 12.03 -3.71 10.28
N SER A 26 12.49 -2.52 10.67
CA SER A 26 12.77 -2.19 12.07
C SER A 26 11.54 -1.68 12.82
N LEU A 27 10.43 -1.47 12.14
CA LEU A 27 9.21 -0.93 12.74
C LEU A 27 8.19 -2.06 12.96
N SER A 28 7.52 -2.01 14.12
CA SER A 28 6.45 -2.94 14.44
C SER A 28 5.12 -2.30 14.03
N CYS A 29 4.50 -2.87 13.00
CA CYS A 29 3.22 -2.38 12.49
C CYS A 29 2.62 -3.39 11.53
N ARG A 30 1.35 -3.18 11.19
CA ARG A 30 0.68 -3.95 10.15
C ARG A 30 0.63 -3.12 8.88
N ILE A 31 0.98 -3.72 7.73
CA ILE A 31 0.93 -3.06 6.43
C ILE A 31 0.12 -3.95 5.48
N PHE A 32 -0.79 -3.34 4.74
CA PHE A 32 -1.61 -4.08 3.78
C PHE A 32 -1.95 -3.21 2.58
N LEU A 33 -2.11 -3.86 1.44
CA LEU A 33 -2.61 -3.25 0.22
C LEU A 33 -4.14 -3.30 0.25
N PHE A 34 -4.80 -2.20 -0.07
CA PHE A 34 -6.25 -2.16 -0.14
C PHE A 34 -6.69 -1.44 -1.42
N GLY A 35 -8.00 -1.25 -1.57
CA GLY A 35 -8.55 -0.59 -2.74
C GLY A 35 -8.56 -1.48 -3.98
N SER A 36 -8.61 -0.86 -5.15
CA SER A 36 -8.77 -1.58 -6.42
C SER A 36 -7.63 -2.54 -6.73
N ARG A 37 -6.42 -2.21 -6.31
CA ARG A 37 -5.25 -3.07 -6.55
C ARG A 37 -5.29 -4.35 -5.72
N ALA A 38 -5.92 -4.31 -4.54
CA ALA A 38 -6.10 -5.49 -3.70
C ALA A 38 -7.24 -6.37 -4.20
N SER A 39 -8.33 -5.76 -4.67
CA SER A 39 -9.52 -6.49 -5.13
C SER A 39 -9.38 -7.08 -6.53
N GLY A 40 -8.34 -6.71 -7.26
CA GLY A 40 -8.15 -7.14 -8.64
C GLY A 40 -8.97 -6.36 -9.65
N GLN A 41 -9.69 -5.34 -9.22
CA GLN A 41 -10.53 -4.51 -10.08
C GLN A 41 -9.86 -3.19 -10.43
N PHE A 42 -8.54 -3.18 -10.48
CA PHE A 42 -7.80 -1.97 -10.79
C PHE A 42 -7.80 -1.66 -12.28
N ARG A 43 -7.68 -0.38 -12.56
CA ARG A 43 -7.48 0.14 -13.91
C ARG A 43 -6.00 0.48 -14.08
N ARG A 44 -5.62 0.74 -15.33
CA ARG A 44 -4.25 1.11 -15.67
C ARG A 44 -3.73 2.33 -14.89
N SER A 45 -4.63 3.25 -14.50
CA SER A 45 -4.28 4.45 -13.76
C SER A 45 -4.51 4.33 -12.24
N SER A 46 -4.88 3.15 -11.75
CA SER A 46 -5.13 2.96 -10.33
C SER A 46 -3.87 3.12 -9.51
N ASP A 47 -3.98 3.85 -8.40
CA ASP A 47 -2.88 4.02 -7.45
C ASP A 47 -2.73 2.78 -6.56
N PHE A 48 -1.58 2.68 -5.91
CA PHE A 48 -1.37 1.68 -4.85
C PHE A 48 -1.76 2.31 -3.53
N ASP A 49 -2.76 1.75 -2.87
CA ASP A 49 -3.25 2.23 -1.58
C ASP A 49 -2.74 1.31 -0.47
N LEU A 50 -1.89 1.85 0.40
CA LEU A 50 -1.32 1.11 1.52
C LEU A 50 -1.95 1.57 2.83
N GLY A 51 -2.46 0.61 3.60
CA GLY A 51 -2.95 0.86 4.94
C GLY A 51 -1.91 0.45 5.97
N ILE A 52 -1.74 1.30 6.98
CA ILE A 52 -0.84 1.02 8.09
C ILE A 52 -1.67 1.04 9.37
N SER A 53 -1.54 0.02 10.21
CA SER A 53 -2.24 -0.04 11.48
C SER A 53 -1.33 -0.60 12.57
N LYS A 54 -1.79 -0.54 13.82
CA LYS A 54 -1.04 -0.98 15.01
C LYS A 54 0.31 -0.27 15.10
N ILE A 55 0.26 1.05 15.01
CA ILE A 55 1.46 1.89 14.92
C ILE A 55 1.26 3.17 15.73
N SER A 56 2.32 3.65 16.38
CA SER A 56 2.30 4.95 17.03
C SER A 56 2.30 6.08 15.99
N LYS A 57 1.89 7.27 16.39
CA LYS A 57 1.92 8.44 15.51
C LYS A 57 3.34 8.73 15.03
N GLU A 58 4.31 8.64 15.94
CA GLU A 58 5.72 8.88 15.61
C GLU A 58 6.22 7.89 14.57
N ASP A 59 5.91 6.61 14.75
CA ASP A 59 6.35 5.58 13.81
C ASP A 59 5.61 5.68 12.49
N PHE A 60 4.35 6.12 12.49
CA PHE A 60 3.64 6.37 11.25
C PHE A 60 4.33 7.47 10.42
N PHE A 61 4.78 8.56 11.07
CA PHE A 61 5.55 9.59 10.39
C PHE A 61 6.86 9.03 9.83
N ARG A 62 7.52 8.14 10.56
CA ARG A 62 8.72 7.46 10.06
C ARG A 62 8.43 6.66 8.80
N VAL A 63 7.31 5.91 8.79
CA VAL A 63 6.91 5.16 7.60
C VAL A 63 6.70 6.09 6.42
N LYS A 64 5.97 7.20 6.63
CA LYS A 64 5.74 8.16 5.55
C LYS A 64 7.05 8.71 5.00
N ASN A 65 8.01 9.02 5.87
CA ASN A 65 9.31 9.53 5.44
C ASN A 65 10.13 8.46 4.72
N LEU A 66 10.10 7.22 5.21
CA LEU A 66 10.83 6.11 4.60
C LEU A 66 10.31 5.76 3.21
N LEU A 67 9.02 5.95 2.98
CA LEU A 67 8.38 5.60 1.71
C LEU A 67 8.14 6.80 0.80
N ASP A 68 8.53 8.00 1.20
CA ASP A 68 8.37 9.20 0.40
C ASP A 68 9.13 9.07 -0.92
N GLY A 69 8.42 9.28 -2.03
CA GLY A 69 9.02 9.19 -3.36
C GLY A 69 9.38 7.78 -3.82
N ILE A 70 8.92 6.75 -3.11
CA ILE A 70 9.27 5.36 -3.42
C ILE A 70 8.88 4.97 -4.86
N GLU A 71 7.74 5.45 -5.36
CA GLU A 71 7.29 5.16 -6.72
C GLU A 71 8.30 5.68 -7.76
N ASP A 72 8.85 6.87 -7.54
CA ASP A 72 9.84 7.46 -8.45
C ASP A 72 11.15 6.68 -8.39
N GLU A 73 11.60 6.33 -7.19
CA GLU A 73 12.83 5.55 -7.02
C GLU A 73 12.75 4.18 -7.69
N LEU A 74 11.57 3.58 -7.69
CA LEU A 74 11.35 2.25 -8.28
C LEU A 74 10.89 2.32 -9.75
N ASN A 75 10.77 3.52 -10.31
CA ASN A 75 10.26 3.74 -11.67
C ASN A 75 8.87 3.10 -11.86
N ILE A 76 8.00 3.29 -10.86
CA ILE A 76 6.61 2.84 -10.93
C ILE A 76 5.75 4.03 -11.35
N PRO A 77 5.00 3.93 -12.47
CA PRO A 77 4.22 5.05 -13.00
C PRO A 77 2.86 5.21 -12.33
N HIS A 78 2.77 4.88 -11.05
CA HIS A 78 1.54 4.97 -10.26
C HIS A 78 1.87 5.56 -8.90
N SER A 79 0.97 6.36 -8.36
CA SER A 79 1.14 6.94 -7.03
C SER A 79 0.98 5.87 -5.95
N VAL A 80 1.66 6.08 -4.83
CA VAL A 80 1.54 5.25 -3.65
C VAL A 80 0.97 6.12 -2.53
N ASP A 81 -0.24 5.82 -2.09
CA ASP A 81 -0.91 6.53 -1.01
C ASP A 81 -0.79 5.73 0.29
N ILE A 82 -0.50 6.41 1.39
CA ILE A 82 -0.27 5.77 2.68
C ILE A 82 -1.26 6.33 3.68
N ILE A 83 -2.12 5.47 4.22
CA ILE A 83 -3.23 5.84 5.10
C ILE A 83 -3.04 5.19 6.46
N ASN A 84 -3.17 6.00 7.51
CA ASN A 84 -3.14 5.49 8.89
C ASN A 84 -4.53 4.95 9.26
N PHE A 85 -4.65 3.63 9.34
CA PHE A 85 -5.93 2.98 9.66
C PHE A 85 -6.29 3.05 11.15
N ASP A 86 -5.33 3.33 12.02
CA ASP A 86 -5.63 3.52 13.44
C ASP A 86 -6.40 4.81 13.70
N SER A 87 -6.25 5.81 12.82
CA SER A 87 -6.94 7.09 12.93
C SER A 87 -8.05 7.28 11.89
N ALA A 88 -8.29 6.28 11.04
CA ALA A 88 -9.33 6.35 10.02
C ALA A 88 -10.72 6.14 10.65
N GLU A 89 -11.75 6.64 9.97
CA GLU A 89 -13.14 6.46 10.41
C GLU A 89 -13.54 4.99 10.34
N ASP A 90 -14.32 4.54 11.33
CA ASP A 90 -14.76 3.15 11.43
C ASP A 90 -15.51 2.67 10.19
N GLU A 91 -16.34 3.52 9.61
CA GLU A 91 -17.08 3.17 8.41
C GLU A 91 -16.16 2.90 7.22
N PHE A 92 -15.12 3.73 7.07
CA PHE A 92 -14.12 3.54 6.02
C PHE A 92 -13.39 2.21 6.21
N VAL A 93 -12.93 1.93 7.44
CA VAL A 93 -12.22 0.68 7.77
C VAL A 93 -13.13 -0.52 7.48
N HIS A 94 -14.41 -0.43 7.85
CA HIS A 94 -15.37 -1.49 7.60
C HIS A 94 -15.54 -1.77 6.10
N GLN A 95 -15.71 -0.72 5.29
CA GLN A 95 -15.86 -0.85 3.83
C GLN A 95 -14.63 -1.49 3.20
N VAL A 96 -13.45 -1.05 3.60
CA VAL A 96 -12.18 -1.60 3.09
C VAL A 96 -12.07 -3.09 3.46
N THR A 97 -12.44 -3.45 4.69
CA THR A 97 -12.39 -4.83 5.16
C THR A 97 -13.33 -5.73 4.35
N LEU A 98 -14.53 -5.23 4.04
CA LEU A 98 -15.50 -5.98 3.24
C LEU A 98 -15.01 -6.22 1.81
N GLN A 99 -14.27 -5.29 1.23
CA GLN A 99 -13.72 -5.42 -0.12
C GLN A 99 -12.51 -6.35 -0.17
N GLY A 100 -11.90 -6.60 0.97
CA GLY A 100 -10.71 -7.43 1.09
C GLY A 100 -9.42 -6.65 0.99
N VAL A 101 -8.40 -7.16 1.67
CA VAL A 101 -7.07 -6.55 1.69
C VAL A 101 -6.02 -7.63 1.45
N GLU A 102 -4.86 -7.21 0.94
CA GLU A 102 -3.71 -8.09 0.81
C GLU A 102 -2.70 -7.71 1.89
N VAL A 103 -2.49 -8.56 2.88
CA VAL A 103 -1.59 -8.29 3.99
C VAL A 103 -0.15 -8.49 3.55
N TRP A 104 0.68 -7.46 3.73
CA TRP A 104 2.11 -7.51 3.43
C TRP A 104 2.96 -7.72 4.67
N LYS A 105 2.52 -7.18 5.81
CA LYS A 105 3.24 -7.26 7.07
C LYS A 105 2.25 -7.33 8.21
N GLN A 106 2.42 -8.30 9.13
CA GLN A 106 1.54 -8.49 10.29
C GLN A 106 2.01 -7.68 11.50
N ARG A 107 3.31 -7.45 11.61
CA ARG A 107 3.92 -6.72 12.73
C ARG A 107 5.16 -5.98 12.29
#